data_c23a6d14be1d897e142e64094aaf0ef7
#
_entry.id   c23a6d14be1d897e142e64094aaf0ef7
#
_cell.length_a   1.000
_cell.length_b   1.000
_cell.length_c   1.000
_cell.angle_alpha   90.00
_cell.angle_beta   90.00
_cell.angle_gamma   90.00
#
_symmetry.space_group_name_H-M   'P 1'
#
loop_
_entity.id
_entity.type
_entity.pdbx_description
1 polymer ?
#
loop_
_entity_poly.entity_id
_entity_poly.type
_entity_poly.pdbx_seq_one_letter_code
_entity_poly.pdbx_strand_id
1 'polypeptide(L)'
;LSLEYPAEPVSEHRVELTDEQKKLVGEADLLMLNAEDHTYAKVALTDEDGLQAAIEGVSTLESALSRGLIWGSLWENVRDARLPVTTYVDAVVRNVSKEPSASLLGTMVNNAQVAIATFSAPTGRERLYDALYDAFAAALAQAKPGSDEQLILLRALISVSTNATKGEELCRDIARGAFEDTTGDIADATGIPYDQNLCWSALGALASRDLVTVEDLDRAAKYSPSSISSNGYAYAIAALPSAERKAAAYKTIMEDESLSNDALASTINGFARGTVELRESYYDSYFEALL
;
A
#
# COMPACT_ATOMS: atom_id res chain seq x y z
N LEU A 1 -17.51 19.41 -21.87
CA LEU A 1 -16.59 19.91 -22.90
C LEU A 1 -16.07 18.72 -23.69
N SER A 2 -16.55 18.44 -24.90
CA SER A 2 -15.94 17.45 -25.78
C SER A 2 -14.78 18.12 -26.53
N LEU A 3 -13.56 17.60 -26.36
CA LEU A 3 -12.39 18.01 -27.10
C LEU A 3 -12.14 16.98 -28.20
N GLU A 4 -12.09 17.42 -29.44
CA GLU A 4 -11.65 16.59 -30.55
C GLU A 4 -10.12 16.64 -30.62
N TYR A 5 -9.47 15.48 -30.52
CA TYR A 5 -8.04 15.36 -30.64
C TYR A 5 -7.66 15.16 -32.13
N PRO A 6 -6.58 15.76 -32.62
CA PRO A 6 -6.08 15.48 -33.94
C PRO A 6 -5.64 14.02 -34.06
N ALA A 7 -5.84 13.43 -35.23
CA ALA A 7 -5.48 12.04 -35.54
C ALA A 7 -3.96 11.79 -35.56
N GLU A 8 -3.14 12.83 -35.59
CA GLU A 8 -1.68 12.73 -35.58
C GLU A 8 -1.12 13.13 -34.20
N PRO A 9 -0.08 12.45 -33.71
CA PRO A 9 0.54 12.80 -32.42
C PRO A 9 1.17 14.21 -32.53
N VAL A 10 0.76 15.09 -31.63
CA VAL A 10 1.30 16.44 -31.49
C VAL A 10 2.08 16.57 -30.20
N SER A 11 3.15 17.33 -30.18
CA SER A 11 3.97 17.57 -29.00
C SER A 11 3.27 18.46 -27.98
N GLU A 12 2.37 19.31 -28.43
CA GLU A 12 1.58 20.23 -27.59
C GLU A 12 0.26 20.56 -28.28
N HIS A 13 -0.82 20.50 -27.54
CA HIS A 13 -2.14 20.90 -28.02
C HIS A 13 -2.75 21.90 -27.03
N ARG A 14 -3.04 23.12 -27.53
CA ARG A 14 -3.68 24.16 -26.73
C ARG A 14 -5.14 24.29 -27.12
N VAL A 15 -6.02 24.24 -26.13
CA VAL A 15 -7.44 24.47 -26.33
C VAL A 15 -7.76 25.90 -25.89
N GLU A 16 -8.32 26.69 -26.76
CA GLU A 16 -8.84 28.02 -26.44
C GLU A 16 -10.28 27.88 -25.90
N LEU A 17 -10.49 28.31 -24.67
CA LEU A 17 -11.80 28.32 -24.03
C LEU A 17 -12.62 29.51 -24.57
N THR A 18 -13.93 29.28 -24.78
CA THR A 18 -14.88 30.37 -25.01
C THR A 18 -14.99 31.30 -23.81
N ASP A 19 -15.53 32.49 -23.96
CA ASP A 19 -15.69 33.43 -22.83
C ASP A 19 -16.64 32.87 -21.75
N GLU A 20 -17.66 32.09 -22.15
CA GLU A 20 -18.55 31.40 -21.19
C GLU A 20 -17.81 30.31 -20.43
N GLN A 21 -16.98 29.52 -21.09
CA GLN A 21 -16.13 28.51 -20.46
C GLN A 21 -15.09 29.13 -19.52
N LYS A 22 -14.44 30.24 -19.92
CA LYS A 22 -13.53 30.99 -19.06
C LYS A 22 -14.21 31.51 -17.80
N LYS A 23 -15.46 31.97 -17.93
CA LYS A 23 -16.23 32.40 -16.78
C LYS A 23 -16.51 31.24 -15.82
N LEU A 24 -16.96 30.08 -16.33
CA LEU A 24 -17.20 28.88 -15.51
C LEU A 24 -15.93 28.40 -14.81
N VAL A 25 -14.79 28.38 -15.50
CA VAL A 25 -13.49 28.02 -14.92
C VAL A 25 -13.09 29.01 -13.82
N GLY A 26 -13.33 30.32 -14.02
CA GLY A 26 -13.01 31.35 -13.03
C GLY A 26 -13.91 31.34 -11.79
N GLU A 27 -15.05 30.65 -11.82
CA GLU A 27 -15.98 30.46 -10.70
C GLU A 27 -15.79 29.09 -10.00
N ALA A 28 -14.95 28.19 -10.53
CA ALA A 28 -14.74 26.85 -10.04
C ALA A 28 -13.48 26.77 -9.16
N ASP A 29 -13.58 26.12 -8.02
CA ASP A 29 -12.43 25.83 -7.15
C ASP A 29 -11.50 24.78 -7.75
N LEU A 30 -12.06 23.86 -8.57
CA LEU A 30 -11.31 22.79 -9.22
C LEU A 30 -11.85 22.51 -10.63
N LEU A 31 -10.97 22.49 -11.62
CA LEU A 31 -11.26 22.00 -12.96
C LEU A 31 -10.80 20.56 -13.14
N MET A 32 -11.75 19.64 -13.33
CA MET A 32 -11.44 18.24 -13.64
C MET A 32 -11.39 18.03 -15.14
N LEU A 33 -10.22 17.69 -15.66
CA LEU A 33 -10.07 17.19 -17.03
C LEU A 33 -10.45 15.70 -17.09
N ASN A 34 -10.99 15.26 -18.23
CA ASN A 34 -11.41 13.87 -18.44
C ASN A 34 -12.38 13.33 -17.38
N ALA A 35 -13.29 14.17 -16.89
CA ALA A 35 -14.15 13.90 -15.73
C ALA A 35 -15.01 12.62 -15.85
N GLU A 36 -15.31 12.16 -17.07
CA GLU A 36 -16.07 10.92 -17.33
C GLU A 36 -15.20 9.76 -17.81
N ASP A 37 -13.88 9.92 -17.75
CA ASP A 37 -12.87 8.93 -18.13
C ASP A 37 -13.02 8.36 -19.55
N HIS A 38 -13.47 9.21 -20.51
CA HIS A 38 -13.65 8.79 -21.89
C HIS A 38 -12.34 8.64 -22.67
N THR A 39 -11.26 9.23 -22.18
CA THR A 39 -9.97 9.23 -22.87
C THR A 39 -8.91 8.54 -22.01
N TYR A 40 -8.18 7.60 -22.59
CA TYR A 40 -6.99 7.04 -21.96
C TYR A 40 -5.86 8.08 -21.97
N ALA A 41 -5.83 8.90 -20.94
CA ALA A 41 -4.91 10.02 -20.83
C ALA A 41 -4.41 10.17 -19.39
N LYS A 42 -3.17 10.60 -19.28
CA LYS A 42 -2.59 11.01 -17.99
C LYS A 42 -2.98 12.46 -17.72
N VAL A 43 -3.69 12.68 -16.62
CA VAL A 43 -4.05 14.03 -16.16
C VAL A 43 -3.06 14.47 -15.08
N ALA A 44 -2.38 15.59 -15.30
CA ALA A 44 -1.49 16.20 -14.31
C ALA A 44 -2.13 17.47 -13.74
N LEU A 45 -2.19 17.55 -12.41
CA LEU A 45 -2.53 18.78 -11.69
C LEU A 45 -1.23 19.56 -11.48
N THR A 46 -1.04 20.64 -12.25
CA THR A 46 0.23 21.39 -12.28
C THR A 46 0.15 22.75 -11.59
N ASP A 47 -1.05 23.21 -11.35
CA ASP A 47 -1.36 24.47 -10.66
C ASP A 47 -1.50 24.18 -9.15
N GLU A 48 -0.86 25.01 -8.35
CA GLU A 48 -0.77 24.82 -6.88
C GLU A 48 -2.14 24.95 -6.22
N ASP A 49 -2.94 25.94 -6.65
CA ASP A 49 -4.29 26.16 -6.11
C ASP A 49 -5.24 25.02 -6.45
N GLY A 50 -5.21 24.54 -7.71
CA GLY A 50 -5.98 23.40 -8.15
C GLY A 50 -5.56 22.09 -7.47
N LEU A 51 -4.28 21.91 -7.19
CA LEU A 51 -3.77 20.76 -6.45
C LEU A 51 -4.29 20.78 -5.00
N GLN A 52 -4.23 21.96 -4.34
CA GLN A 52 -4.74 22.13 -2.98
C GLN A 52 -6.25 21.89 -2.93
N ALA A 53 -7.01 22.48 -3.87
CA ALA A 53 -8.45 22.27 -3.99
C ALA A 53 -8.81 20.79 -4.22
N ALA A 54 -8.02 20.07 -5.03
CA ALA A 54 -8.21 18.63 -5.23
C ALA A 54 -8.02 17.83 -3.93
N ILE A 55 -6.96 18.13 -3.18
CA ILE A 55 -6.65 17.43 -1.91
C ILE A 55 -7.74 17.71 -0.85
N GLU A 56 -8.21 18.93 -0.76
CA GLU A 56 -9.21 19.34 0.25
C GLU A 56 -10.63 18.91 -0.14
N GLY A 57 -10.94 18.95 -1.44
CA GLY A 57 -12.29 18.73 -1.96
C GLY A 57 -12.61 17.29 -2.35
N VAL A 58 -11.61 16.40 -2.53
CA VAL A 58 -11.84 15.04 -3.07
C VAL A 58 -12.94 14.28 -2.32
N SER A 59 -12.94 14.34 -0.99
CA SER A 59 -13.93 13.63 -0.16
C SER A 59 -15.34 14.22 -0.21
N THR A 60 -15.54 15.43 -0.78
CA THR A 60 -16.84 16.07 -0.92
C THR A 60 -17.55 15.67 -2.23
N LEU A 61 -16.85 15.06 -3.17
CA LEU A 61 -17.42 14.62 -4.44
C LEU A 61 -18.26 13.36 -4.26
N GLU A 62 -19.50 13.39 -4.75
CA GLU A 62 -20.41 12.24 -4.68
C GLU A 62 -19.96 11.08 -5.58
N SER A 63 -19.48 11.38 -6.79
CA SER A 63 -19.05 10.38 -7.77
C SER A 63 -17.75 9.67 -7.36
N ALA A 64 -17.82 8.35 -7.21
CA ALA A 64 -16.62 7.53 -6.97
C ALA A 64 -15.62 7.62 -8.14
N LEU A 65 -16.13 7.75 -9.39
CA LEU A 65 -15.27 7.95 -10.57
C LEU A 65 -14.48 9.25 -10.45
N SER A 66 -15.15 10.36 -10.11
CA SER A 66 -14.50 11.65 -9.94
C SER A 66 -13.42 11.62 -8.84
N ARG A 67 -13.74 10.99 -7.69
CA ARG A 67 -12.72 10.81 -6.63
C ARG A 67 -11.55 9.95 -7.10
N GLY A 68 -11.83 8.86 -7.83
CA GLY A 68 -10.82 7.98 -8.39
C GLY A 68 -9.88 8.68 -9.37
N LEU A 69 -10.43 9.55 -10.23
CA LEU A 69 -9.65 10.35 -11.17
C LEU A 69 -8.73 11.35 -10.45
N ILE A 70 -9.21 11.98 -9.38
CA ILE A 70 -8.36 12.87 -8.56
C ILE A 70 -7.23 12.07 -7.89
N TRP A 71 -7.55 10.95 -7.22
CA TRP A 71 -6.53 10.09 -6.61
C TRP A 71 -5.52 9.56 -7.62
N GLY A 72 -5.99 9.20 -8.83
CA GLY A 72 -5.13 8.82 -9.94
C GLY A 72 -4.19 9.96 -10.37
N SER A 73 -4.72 11.17 -10.53
CA SER A 73 -3.92 12.35 -10.89
C SER A 73 -2.88 12.70 -9.80
N LEU A 74 -3.26 12.66 -8.53
CA LEU A 74 -2.32 12.87 -7.41
C LEU A 74 -1.21 11.81 -7.42
N TRP A 75 -1.56 10.55 -7.64
CA TRP A 75 -0.60 9.45 -7.74
C TRP A 75 0.37 9.61 -8.91
N GLU A 76 -0.14 9.99 -10.10
CA GLU A 76 0.71 10.26 -11.25
C GLU A 76 1.65 11.44 -11.01
N ASN A 77 1.21 12.48 -10.30
CA ASN A 77 2.07 13.60 -9.92
C ASN A 77 3.20 13.16 -8.95
N VAL A 78 2.97 12.20 -8.05
CA VAL A 78 4.04 11.61 -7.22
C VAL A 78 5.05 10.88 -8.10
N ARG A 79 4.58 10.02 -9.02
CA ARG A 79 5.44 9.24 -9.93
C ARG A 79 6.28 10.11 -10.85
N ASP A 80 5.77 11.27 -11.24
CA ASP A 80 6.47 12.25 -12.09
C ASP A 80 7.34 13.23 -11.30
N ALA A 81 7.48 13.03 -9.98
CA ALA A 81 8.20 13.93 -9.09
C ALA A 81 7.67 15.38 -9.08
N ARG A 82 6.38 15.57 -9.37
CA ARG A 82 5.68 16.87 -9.34
C ARG A 82 5.00 17.13 -8.01
N LEU A 83 4.66 16.07 -7.26
CA LEU A 83 4.05 16.14 -5.94
C LEU A 83 4.97 15.47 -4.92
N PRO A 84 5.40 16.18 -3.86
CA PRO A 84 6.14 15.57 -2.76
C PRO A 84 5.37 14.41 -2.12
N VAL A 85 6.08 13.33 -1.77
CA VAL A 85 5.48 12.17 -1.08
C VAL A 85 4.80 12.59 0.22
N THR A 86 5.37 13.53 0.96
CA THR A 86 4.79 14.05 2.20
C THR A 86 3.41 14.65 1.96
N THR A 87 3.24 15.44 0.90
CA THR A 87 1.94 16.05 0.55
C THR A 87 0.91 14.98 0.17
N TYR A 88 1.33 13.95 -0.58
CA TYR A 88 0.45 12.83 -0.93
C TYR A 88 0.02 12.03 0.29
N VAL A 89 0.95 11.71 1.19
CA VAL A 89 0.66 11.02 2.45
C VAL A 89 -0.28 11.84 3.33
N ASP A 90 -0.05 13.15 3.45
CA ASP A 90 -0.93 14.06 4.19
C ASP A 90 -2.34 14.10 3.59
N ALA A 91 -2.47 14.06 2.25
CA ALA A 91 -3.76 13.95 1.58
C ALA A 91 -4.48 12.65 1.94
N VAL A 92 -3.77 11.52 1.95
CA VAL A 92 -4.34 10.21 2.35
C VAL A 92 -4.76 10.25 3.83
N VAL A 93 -3.91 10.73 4.72
CA VAL A 93 -4.21 10.87 6.17
C VAL A 93 -5.51 11.65 6.42
N ARG A 94 -5.72 12.75 5.68
CA ARG A 94 -6.92 13.61 5.84
C ARG A 94 -8.21 12.98 5.29
N ASN A 95 -8.10 12.07 4.32
CA ASN A 95 -9.26 11.60 3.55
C ASN A 95 -9.56 10.11 3.71
N VAL A 96 -8.66 9.30 4.26
CA VAL A 96 -8.81 7.84 4.33
C VAL A 96 -10.08 7.41 5.08
N SER A 97 -10.45 8.09 6.16
CA SER A 97 -11.67 7.80 6.92
C SER A 97 -12.97 8.30 6.27
N LYS A 98 -12.87 9.01 5.16
CA LYS A 98 -14.01 9.63 4.46
C LYS A 98 -14.31 8.94 3.13
N GLU A 99 -13.49 7.99 2.68
CA GLU A 99 -13.68 7.31 1.39
C GLU A 99 -14.65 6.13 1.54
N PRO A 100 -15.86 6.22 0.97
CA PRO A 100 -16.87 5.17 1.10
C PRO A 100 -16.67 4.01 0.11
N SER A 101 -15.81 4.15 -0.89
CA SER A 101 -15.52 3.09 -1.86
C SER A 101 -14.39 2.21 -1.38
N ALA A 102 -14.67 0.96 -1.06
CA ALA A 102 -13.66 -0.01 -0.64
C ALA A 102 -12.53 -0.17 -1.69
N SER A 103 -12.85 -0.14 -2.98
CA SER A 103 -11.85 -0.22 -4.05
C SER A 103 -10.92 0.99 -4.06
N LEU A 104 -11.45 2.22 -3.93
CA LEU A 104 -10.62 3.43 -3.84
C LEU A 104 -9.82 3.46 -2.55
N LEU A 105 -10.42 3.09 -1.42
CA LEU A 105 -9.74 2.97 -0.15
C LEU A 105 -8.53 2.04 -0.26
N GLY A 106 -8.71 0.85 -0.86
CA GLY A 106 -7.61 -0.09 -1.10
C GLY A 106 -6.50 0.51 -1.95
N THR A 107 -6.86 1.26 -3.00
CA THR A 107 -5.88 1.97 -3.86
C THR A 107 -5.13 3.06 -3.08
N MET A 108 -5.85 3.88 -2.31
CA MET A 108 -5.25 4.96 -1.51
C MET A 108 -4.23 4.43 -0.52
N VAL A 109 -4.59 3.43 0.28
CA VAL A 109 -3.70 2.87 1.32
C VAL A 109 -2.49 2.15 0.72
N ASN A 110 -2.66 1.49 -0.43
CA ASN A 110 -1.56 0.86 -1.15
C ASN A 110 -0.59 1.90 -1.73
N ASN A 111 -1.11 2.87 -2.49
CA ASN A 111 -0.30 3.89 -3.13
C ASN A 111 0.47 4.75 -2.14
N ALA A 112 -0.10 5.04 -0.95
CA ALA A 112 0.61 5.76 0.10
C ALA A 112 1.86 5.00 0.58
N GLN A 113 1.74 3.69 0.79
CA GLN A 113 2.87 2.85 1.20
C GLN A 113 3.93 2.75 0.09
N VAL A 114 3.50 2.56 -1.16
CA VAL A 114 4.41 2.54 -2.32
C VAL A 114 5.11 3.89 -2.50
N ALA A 115 4.38 5.02 -2.30
CA ALA A 115 4.97 6.35 -2.35
C ALA A 115 6.12 6.49 -1.35
N ILE A 116 5.91 6.08 -0.10
CA ILE A 116 6.96 6.14 0.93
C ILE A 116 8.12 5.21 0.58
N ALA A 117 7.83 3.97 0.21
CA ALA A 117 8.88 2.97 -0.04
C ALA A 117 9.77 3.32 -1.24
N THR A 118 9.19 3.88 -2.31
CA THR A 118 9.85 4.03 -3.61
C THR A 118 10.32 5.46 -3.87
N PHE A 119 9.51 6.46 -3.53
CA PHE A 119 9.73 7.84 -3.97
C PHE A 119 10.14 8.80 -2.84
N SER A 120 10.29 8.32 -1.59
CA SER A 120 10.80 9.15 -0.51
C SER A 120 12.24 8.81 -0.14
N ALA A 121 12.96 9.80 0.39
CA ALA A 121 14.27 9.56 0.98
C ALA A 121 14.16 8.59 2.18
N PRO A 122 15.16 7.72 2.42
CA PRO A 122 15.15 6.81 3.57
C PRO A 122 14.94 7.53 4.90
N THR A 123 15.57 8.70 5.05
CA THR A 123 15.42 9.53 6.25
C THR A 123 13.99 10.08 6.34
N GLY A 124 13.33 9.77 7.44
CA GLY A 124 11.95 10.24 7.70
C GLY A 124 10.83 9.32 7.23
N ARG A 125 11.14 8.18 6.57
CA ARG A 125 10.13 7.17 6.18
C ARG A 125 9.34 6.67 7.38
N GLU A 126 10.02 6.38 8.48
CA GLU A 126 9.41 5.90 9.72
C GLU A 126 8.29 6.84 10.20
N ARG A 127 8.55 8.15 10.21
CA ARG A 127 7.53 9.15 10.58
C ARG A 127 6.32 9.14 9.65
N LEU A 128 6.51 8.91 8.34
CA LEU A 128 5.42 8.82 7.39
C LEU A 128 4.60 7.54 7.58
N TYR A 129 5.25 6.41 7.87
CA TYR A 129 4.57 5.17 8.22
C TYR A 129 3.81 5.29 9.54
N ASP A 130 4.36 5.98 10.54
CA ASP A 130 3.66 6.24 11.81
C ASP A 130 2.41 7.12 11.61
N ALA A 131 2.48 8.13 10.73
CA ALA A 131 1.34 8.95 10.38
C ALA A 131 0.23 8.15 9.67
N LEU A 132 0.60 7.25 8.74
CA LEU A 132 -0.35 6.34 8.11
C LEU A 132 -0.96 5.38 9.13
N TYR A 133 -0.15 4.84 10.05
CA TYR A 133 -0.65 3.95 11.09
C TYR A 133 -1.73 4.64 11.94
N ASP A 134 -1.49 5.85 12.42
CA ASP A 134 -2.46 6.60 13.22
C ASP A 134 -3.75 6.87 12.45
N ALA A 135 -3.64 7.27 11.18
CA ALA A 135 -4.80 7.55 10.33
C ALA A 135 -5.62 6.28 10.04
N PHE A 136 -4.95 5.16 9.73
CA PHE A 136 -5.63 3.89 9.47
C PHE A 136 -6.27 3.32 10.74
N ALA A 137 -5.63 3.45 11.90
CA ALA A 137 -6.21 3.03 13.17
C ALA A 137 -7.47 3.85 13.52
N ALA A 138 -7.41 5.17 13.30
CA ALA A 138 -8.57 6.04 13.51
C ALA A 138 -9.72 5.73 12.53
N ALA A 139 -9.42 5.42 11.28
CA ALA A 139 -10.41 5.00 10.29
C ALA A 139 -11.00 3.62 10.63
N LEU A 140 -10.15 2.64 11.03
CA LEU A 140 -10.59 1.32 11.46
C LEU A 140 -11.59 1.37 12.63
N ALA A 141 -11.35 2.26 13.60
CA ALA A 141 -12.24 2.43 14.75
C ALA A 141 -13.66 2.95 14.35
N GLN A 142 -13.80 3.51 13.16
CA GLN A 142 -15.07 4.03 12.62
C GLN A 142 -15.71 3.07 11.61
N ALA A 143 -14.94 2.09 11.11
CA ALA A 143 -15.40 1.15 10.10
C ALA A 143 -16.48 0.22 10.67
N LYS A 144 -17.45 -0.14 9.83
CA LYS A 144 -18.51 -1.07 10.23
C LYS A 144 -17.93 -2.48 10.45
N PRO A 145 -18.22 -3.13 11.58
CA PRO A 145 -17.78 -4.50 11.82
C PRO A 145 -18.17 -5.46 10.69
N GLY A 146 -17.20 -6.25 10.21
CA GLY A 146 -17.39 -7.22 9.13
C GLY A 146 -17.48 -6.62 7.72
N SER A 147 -17.18 -5.33 7.55
CA SER A 147 -17.16 -4.69 6.22
C SER A 147 -15.83 -4.90 5.49
N ASP A 148 -15.86 -4.77 4.16
CA ASP A 148 -14.65 -4.77 3.32
C ASP A 148 -13.68 -3.65 3.73
N GLU A 149 -14.23 -2.49 4.08
CA GLU A 149 -13.46 -1.35 4.58
C GLU A 149 -12.66 -1.72 5.82
N GLN A 150 -13.29 -2.39 6.81
CA GLN A 150 -12.62 -2.85 8.01
C GLN A 150 -11.45 -3.80 7.68
N LEU A 151 -11.67 -4.76 6.79
CA LEU A 151 -10.65 -5.72 6.37
C LEU A 151 -9.48 -5.04 5.64
N ILE A 152 -9.77 -4.07 4.76
CA ILE A 152 -8.75 -3.29 4.03
C ILE A 152 -7.89 -2.50 5.02
N LEU A 153 -8.51 -1.80 5.97
CA LEU A 153 -7.79 -0.99 6.95
C LEU A 153 -6.96 -1.85 7.90
N LEU A 154 -7.47 -3.01 8.33
CA LEU A 154 -6.71 -3.93 9.17
C LEU A 154 -5.47 -4.49 8.44
N ARG A 155 -5.63 -4.90 7.19
CA ARG A 155 -4.50 -5.32 6.35
C ARG A 155 -3.49 -4.20 6.14
N ALA A 156 -3.97 -2.98 5.92
CA ALA A 156 -3.11 -1.80 5.79
C ALA A 156 -2.33 -1.51 7.08
N LEU A 157 -2.96 -1.62 8.25
CA LEU A 157 -2.30 -1.48 9.55
C LEU A 157 -1.20 -2.50 9.77
N ILE A 158 -1.46 -3.78 9.50
CA ILE A 158 -0.45 -4.83 9.56
C ILE A 158 0.71 -4.51 8.62
N SER A 159 0.41 -4.08 7.40
CA SER A 159 1.43 -3.79 6.39
C SER A 159 2.30 -2.60 6.79
N VAL A 160 1.73 -1.48 7.25
CA VAL A 160 2.53 -0.32 7.68
C VAL A 160 3.33 -0.60 8.95
N SER A 161 2.86 -1.51 9.83
CA SER A 161 3.58 -1.94 11.04
C SER A 161 4.93 -2.60 10.75
N THR A 162 5.16 -3.03 9.51
CA THR A 162 6.47 -3.54 9.05
C THR A 162 7.57 -2.48 9.13
N ASN A 163 7.22 -1.20 8.96
CA ASN A 163 8.17 -0.08 8.85
C ASN A 163 7.87 1.07 9.83
N ALA A 164 6.72 1.02 10.52
CA ALA A 164 6.35 1.98 11.55
C ALA A 164 6.99 1.62 12.89
N THR A 165 7.12 2.58 13.80
CA THR A 165 7.50 2.31 15.20
C THR A 165 6.36 1.67 15.98
N LYS A 166 5.14 1.79 15.47
CA LYS A 166 3.86 1.35 16.06
C LYS A 166 3.41 -0.01 15.53
N GLY A 167 2.33 -0.53 16.10
CA GLY A 167 1.61 -1.70 15.60
C GLY A 167 2.14 -3.06 16.08
N GLU A 168 3.15 -3.10 16.94
CA GLU A 168 3.65 -4.36 17.49
C GLU A 168 2.56 -5.10 18.28
N GLU A 169 1.85 -4.41 19.17
CA GLU A 169 0.79 -5.00 19.99
C GLU A 169 -0.34 -5.57 19.11
N LEU A 170 -0.82 -4.78 18.13
CA LEU A 170 -1.83 -5.24 17.17
C LEU A 170 -1.36 -6.51 16.43
N CYS A 171 -0.13 -6.51 15.93
CA CYS A 171 0.42 -7.66 15.21
C CYS A 171 0.57 -8.87 16.13
N ARG A 172 0.98 -8.69 17.40
CA ARG A 172 1.05 -9.78 18.38
C ARG A 172 -0.32 -10.38 18.68
N ASP A 173 -1.34 -9.55 18.88
CA ASP A 173 -2.70 -10.00 19.15
C ASP A 173 -3.26 -10.81 17.97
N ILE A 174 -3.11 -10.31 16.73
CA ILE A 174 -3.54 -11.04 15.54
C ILE A 174 -2.75 -12.34 15.36
N ALA A 175 -1.42 -12.31 15.57
CA ALA A 175 -0.54 -13.46 15.41
C ALA A 175 -0.85 -14.59 16.41
N ARG A 176 -1.48 -14.32 17.56
CA ARG A 176 -1.89 -15.36 18.53
C ARG A 176 -2.72 -16.44 17.87
N GLY A 177 -3.57 -16.10 16.90
CA GLY A 177 -4.35 -17.08 16.15
C GLY A 177 -3.55 -18.11 15.37
N ALA A 178 -2.25 -17.90 15.15
CA ALA A 178 -1.35 -18.88 14.55
C ALA A 178 -0.82 -19.91 15.58
N PHE A 179 -1.08 -19.74 16.87
CA PHE A 179 -0.55 -20.57 17.95
C PHE A 179 -1.63 -21.24 18.81
N GLU A 180 -2.83 -20.69 18.83
CA GLU A 180 -3.95 -21.12 19.66
C GLU A 180 -5.29 -20.82 18.99
N ASP A 181 -6.34 -21.49 19.42
CA ASP A 181 -7.69 -21.20 18.95
C ASP A 181 -8.19 -19.89 19.57
N THR A 182 -8.15 -18.84 18.77
CA THR A 182 -8.59 -17.48 19.13
C THR A 182 -9.88 -17.08 18.42
N THR A 183 -10.66 -18.06 17.92
CA THR A 183 -11.87 -17.82 17.14
C THR A 183 -12.89 -16.91 17.83
N GLY A 184 -12.89 -16.84 19.19
CA GLY A 184 -13.70 -15.88 19.94
C GLY A 184 -12.99 -14.53 20.14
N ASP A 185 -11.73 -14.56 20.59
CA ASP A 185 -11.01 -13.40 21.10
C ASP A 185 -10.63 -12.37 20.03
N ILE A 186 -10.19 -12.81 18.83
CA ILE A 186 -9.84 -11.91 17.72
C ILE A 186 -11.11 -11.28 17.13
N ALA A 187 -12.19 -12.06 17.00
CA ALA A 187 -13.48 -11.55 16.56
C ALA A 187 -14.04 -10.51 17.53
N ASP A 188 -13.83 -10.68 18.85
CA ASP A 188 -14.28 -9.73 19.86
C ASP A 188 -13.46 -8.44 19.86
N ALA A 189 -12.14 -8.54 19.61
CA ALA A 189 -11.26 -7.37 19.58
C ALA A 189 -11.32 -6.57 18.28
N THR A 190 -11.50 -7.23 17.13
CA THR A 190 -11.45 -6.62 15.79
C THR A 190 -12.78 -6.64 15.06
N GLY A 191 -13.75 -7.43 15.49
CA GLY A 191 -14.99 -7.73 14.76
C GLY A 191 -14.78 -8.56 13.48
N ILE A 192 -13.55 -9.05 13.24
CA ILE A 192 -13.18 -9.85 12.07
C ILE A 192 -12.99 -11.30 12.52
N PRO A 193 -13.65 -12.28 11.85
CA PRO A 193 -13.44 -13.69 12.13
C PRO A 193 -11.96 -14.07 11.96
N TYR A 194 -11.53 -15.12 12.65
CA TYR A 194 -10.20 -15.69 12.45
C TYR A 194 -9.88 -15.87 10.96
N ASP A 195 -8.75 -15.32 10.56
CA ASP A 195 -8.22 -15.42 9.19
C ASP A 195 -6.72 -15.78 9.25
N GLN A 196 -6.39 -16.98 8.77
CA GLN A 196 -5.02 -17.47 8.75
C GLN A 196 -4.07 -16.56 7.96
N ASN A 197 -4.56 -15.90 6.88
CA ASN A 197 -3.75 -14.93 6.12
C ASN A 197 -3.40 -13.71 6.97
N LEU A 198 -4.34 -13.20 7.78
CA LEU A 198 -4.06 -12.08 8.69
C LEU A 198 -3.02 -12.48 9.75
N CYS A 199 -3.14 -13.67 10.33
CA CYS A 199 -2.18 -14.17 11.32
C CYS A 199 -0.76 -14.26 10.73
N TRP A 200 -0.62 -14.81 9.52
CA TRP A 200 0.68 -14.91 8.86
C TRP A 200 1.20 -13.55 8.37
N SER A 201 0.34 -12.64 7.96
CA SER A 201 0.73 -11.27 7.65
C SER A 201 1.28 -10.54 8.88
N ALA A 202 0.64 -10.71 10.04
CA ALA A 202 1.09 -10.16 11.31
C ALA A 202 2.43 -10.78 11.76
N LEU A 203 2.59 -12.12 11.67
CA LEU A 203 3.86 -12.80 11.92
C LEU A 203 4.97 -12.29 11.00
N GLY A 204 4.67 -12.07 9.73
CA GLY A 204 5.62 -11.50 8.77
C GLY A 204 6.02 -10.07 9.10
N ALA A 205 5.09 -9.24 9.57
CA ALA A 205 5.40 -7.89 10.03
C ALA A 205 6.30 -7.93 11.28
N LEU A 206 6.03 -8.80 12.25
CA LEU A 206 6.87 -9.00 13.42
C LEU A 206 8.25 -9.55 13.05
N ALA A 207 8.33 -10.53 12.14
CA ALA A 207 9.57 -11.12 11.67
C ALA A 207 10.49 -10.08 11.00
N SER A 208 9.94 -9.19 10.18
CA SER A 208 10.72 -8.12 9.51
C SER A 208 11.35 -7.13 10.48
N ARG A 209 10.89 -7.08 11.72
CA ARG A 209 11.36 -6.22 12.82
C ARG A 209 12.14 -7.00 13.89
N ASP A 210 12.47 -8.25 13.65
CA ASP A 210 13.15 -9.15 14.62
C ASP A 210 12.39 -9.34 15.94
N LEU A 211 11.05 -9.36 15.86
CA LEU A 211 10.16 -9.44 17.02
C LEU A 211 9.58 -10.86 17.25
N VAL A 212 9.94 -11.81 16.41
CA VAL A 212 9.63 -13.25 16.54
C VAL A 212 10.84 -14.08 16.15
N THR A 213 10.95 -15.27 16.76
CA THR A 213 12.05 -16.21 16.49
C THR A 213 11.68 -17.23 15.40
N VAL A 214 12.67 -17.95 14.91
CA VAL A 214 12.46 -19.07 13.98
C VAL A 214 11.61 -20.15 14.65
N GLU A 215 11.84 -20.44 15.92
CA GLU A 215 11.10 -21.41 16.71
C GLU A 215 9.61 -21.02 16.82
N ASP A 216 9.30 -19.74 16.93
CA ASP A 216 7.90 -19.24 16.89
C ASP A 216 7.27 -19.51 15.53
N LEU A 217 7.97 -19.21 14.43
CA LEU A 217 7.48 -19.46 13.08
C LEU A 217 7.28 -20.95 12.82
N ASP A 218 8.22 -21.81 13.26
CA ASP A 218 8.11 -23.26 13.18
C ASP A 218 6.89 -23.80 13.94
N ARG A 219 6.64 -23.24 15.14
CA ARG A 219 5.48 -23.61 15.96
C ARG A 219 4.17 -23.22 15.28
N ALA A 220 4.09 -22.00 14.71
CA ALA A 220 2.92 -21.53 13.98
C ALA A 220 2.63 -22.39 12.74
N ALA A 221 3.66 -22.77 11.98
CA ALA A 221 3.51 -23.62 10.79
C ALA A 221 3.01 -25.03 11.14
N LYS A 222 3.42 -25.57 12.28
CA LYS A 222 2.97 -26.89 12.78
C LYS A 222 1.57 -26.87 13.35
N TYR A 223 1.13 -25.74 13.90
CA TYR A 223 -0.19 -25.63 14.55
C TYR A 223 -1.34 -25.78 13.54
N SER A 224 -1.25 -25.11 12.39
CA SER A 224 -2.30 -25.14 11.36
C SER A 224 -1.71 -25.31 9.96
N PRO A 225 -1.29 -26.54 9.58
CA PRO A 225 -0.67 -26.80 8.29
C PRO A 225 -1.64 -26.56 7.13
N SER A 226 -1.25 -25.73 6.17
CA SER A 226 -1.99 -25.43 4.95
C SER A 226 -1.06 -24.78 3.91
N SER A 227 -1.53 -24.58 2.68
CA SER A 227 -0.79 -23.80 1.69
C SER A 227 -0.61 -22.34 2.14
N ILE A 228 -1.59 -21.74 2.82
CA ILE A 228 -1.49 -20.40 3.41
C ILE A 228 -0.36 -20.37 4.44
N SER A 229 -0.32 -21.36 5.33
CA SER A 229 0.72 -21.48 6.33
C SER A 229 2.10 -21.65 5.73
N SER A 230 2.24 -22.48 4.69
CA SER A 230 3.51 -22.71 4.01
C SER A 230 4.02 -21.43 3.35
N ASN A 231 3.17 -20.71 2.64
CA ASN A 231 3.51 -19.44 2.00
C ASN A 231 3.81 -18.34 3.02
N GLY A 232 3.01 -18.25 4.10
CA GLY A 232 3.22 -17.31 5.19
C GLY A 232 4.54 -17.56 5.92
N TYR A 233 4.88 -18.84 6.16
CA TYR A 233 6.18 -19.23 6.72
C TYR A 233 7.33 -18.84 5.80
N ALA A 234 7.24 -19.14 4.50
CA ALA A 234 8.27 -18.78 3.51
C ALA A 234 8.51 -17.27 3.49
N TYR A 235 7.44 -16.47 3.53
CA TYR A 235 7.55 -15.02 3.65
C TYR A 235 8.22 -14.61 4.97
N ALA A 236 7.72 -15.07 6.11
CA ALA A 236 8.16 -14.63 7.42
C ALA A 236 9.63 -15.00 7.71
N ILE A 237 10.06 -16.23 7.35
CA ILE A 237 11.43 -16.68 7.53
C ILE A 237 12.42 -15.88 6.67
N ALA A 238 12.04 -15.54 5.43
CA ALA A 238 12.83 -14.72 4.54
C ALA A 238 12.83 -13.22 4.96
N ALA A 239 11.82 -12.77 5.72
CA ALA A 239 11.73 -11.41 6.21
C ALA A 239 12.64 -11.12 7.41
N LEU A 240 13.08 -12.13 8.16
CA LEU A 240 13.98 -11.96 9.29
C LEU A 240 15.24 -11.16 8.89
N PRO A 241 15.62 -10.10 9.64
CA PRO A 241 16.69 -9.18 9.26
C PRO A 241 18.09 -9.71 9.66
N SER A 242 18.46 -10.91 9.20
CA SER A 242 19.80 -11.44 9.40
C SER A 242 20.46 -11.82 8.06
N ALA A 243 21.76 -11.65 7.97
CA ALA A 243 22.54 -11.99 6.76
C ALA A 243 22.39 -13.47 6.39
N GLU A 244 22.37 -14.37 7.41
CA GLU A 244 22.18 -15.80 7.20
C GLU A 244 20.81 -16.11 6.54
N ARG A 245 19.72 -15.49 7.03
CA ARG A 245 18.37 -15.69 6.50
C ARG A 245 18.23 -15.11 5.11
N LYS A 246 18.83 -13.95 4.84
CA LYS A 246 18.85 -13.37 3.48
C LYS A 246 19.62 -14.24 2.51
N ALA A 247 20.77 -14.81 2.92
CA ALA A 247 21.54 -15.73 2.09
C ALA A 247 20.74 -17.02 1.78
N ALA A 248 20.10 -17.60 2.79
CA ALA A 248 19.26 -18.79 2.60
C ALA A 248 18.07 -18.51 1.67
N ALA A 249 17.36 -17.39 1.86
CA ALA A 249 16.23 -16.99 1.02
C ALA A 249 16.69 -16.75 -0.43
N TYR A 250 17.80 -16.02 -0.64
CA TYR A 250 18.34 -15.78 -1.97
C TYR A 250 18.70 -17.08 -2.69
N LYS A 251 19.36 -18.00 -1.99
CA LYS A 251 19.67 -19.33 -2.53
C LYS A 251 18.41 -20.08 -2.95
N THR A 252 17.39 -20.10 -2.09
CA THR A 252 16.09 -20.71 -2.39
C THR A 252 15.43 -20.09 -3.63
N ILE A 253 15.45 -18.76 -3.76
CA ILE A 253 14.87 -18.03 -4.91
C ILE A 253 15.58 -18.41 -6.22
N MET A 254 16.91 -18.57 -6.18
CA MET A 254 17.71 -18.76 -7.40
C MET A 254 17.89 -20.23 -7.81
N GLU A 255 17.81 -21.18 -6.88
CA GLU A 255 18.21 -22.57 -7.13
C GLU A 255 17.07 -23.59 -6.95
N ASP A 256 15.97 -23.26 -6.26
CA ASP A 256 14.91 -24.23 -5.95
C ASP A 256 13.81 -24.23 -7.03
N GLU A 257 13.98 -25.07 -8.05
CA GLU A 257 13.02 -25.24 -9.14
C GLU A 257 11.71 -25.95 -8.71
N SER A 258 11.63 -26.47 -7.49
CA SER A 258 10.45 -27.18 -6.98
C SER A 258 9.39 -26.26 -6.38
N LEU A 259 9.70 -24.97 -6.19
CA LEU A 259 8.78 -24.00 -5.62
C LEU A 259 7.58 -23.75 -6.53
N SER A 260 6.39 -23.69 -5.92
CA SER A 260 5.23 -23.11 -6.59
C SER A 260 5.44 -21.61 -6.80
N ASN A 261 4.74 -21.03 -7.79
CA ASN A 261 4.79 -19.57 -8.01
C ASN A 261 4.44 -18.76 -6.76
N ASP A 262 3.50 -19.24 -5.95
CA ASP A 262 3.08 -18.56 -4.72
C ASP A 262 4.16 -18.65 -3.63
N ALA A 263 4.83 -19.79 -3.49
CA ALA A 263 5.93 -19.96 -2.54
C ALA A 263 7.14 -19.12 -2.95
N LEU A 264 7.47 -19.09 -4.25
CA LEU A 264 8.54 -18.24 -4.79
C LEU A 264 8.23 -16.76 -4.54
N ALA A 265 7.02 -16.29 -4.89
CA ALA A 265 6.60 -14.92 -4.66
C ALA A 265 6.64 -14.54 -3.16
N SER A 266 6.20 -15.45 -2.28
CA SER A 266 6.25 -15.25 -0.82
C SER A 266 7.70 -15.10 -0.34
N THR A 267 8.61 -15.96 -0.80
CA THR A 267 10.04 -15.89 -0.45
C THR A 267 10.68 -14.58 -0.95
N ILE A 268 10.41 -14.18 -2.20
CA ILE A 268 10.91 -12.91 -2.77
C ILE A 268 10.40 -11.72 -1.96
N ASN A 269 9.10 -11.69 -1.65
CA ASN A 269 8.50 -10.61 -0.88
C ASN A 269 9.06 -10.51 0.55
N GLY A 270 9.35 -11.64 1.19
CA GLY A 270 10.03 -11.70 2.48
C GLY A 270 11.49 -11.25 2.38
N PHE A 271 12.24 -11.74 1.38
CA PHE A 271 13.62 -11.30 1.13
C PHE A 271 13.72 -9.79 0.93
N ALA A 272 12.73 -9.18 0.28
CA ALA A 272 12.66 -7.73 0.05
C ALA A 272 12.45 -6.90 1.33
N ARG A 273 12.16 -7.52 2.49
CA ARG A 273 12.00 -6.81 3.77
C ARG A 273 13.35 -6.54 4.44
N GLY A 274 13.35 -5.60 5.38
CA GLY A 274 14.53 -5.15 6.09
C GLY A 274 15.34 -4.10 5.34
N THR A 275 16.54 -3.82 5.81
CA THR A 275 17.41 -2.76 5.28
C THR A 275 18.05 -3.13 3.95
N VAL A 276 18.45 -2.12 3.17
CA VAL A 276 19.11 -2.33 1.87
C VAL A 276 20.45 -3.04 2.03
N GLU A 277 21.18 -2.73 3.08
CA GLU A 277 22.51 -3.27 3.38
C GLU A 277 22.54 -4.80 3.46
N LEU A 278 21.42 -5.41 3.88
CA LEU A 278 21.29 -6.86 3.95
C LEU A 278 21.05 -7.52 2.59
N ARG A 279 20.80 -6.74 1.54
CA ARG A 279 20.36 -7.22 0.22
C ARG A 279 21.24 -6.75 -0.94
N GLU A 280 21.91 -5.61 -0.80
CA GLU A 280 22.65 -4.97 -1.91
C GLU A 280 23.74 -5.89 -2.50
N SER A 281 24.36 -6.75 -1.67
CA SER A 281 25.38 -7.71 -2.13
C SER A 281 24.86 -8.76 -3.10
N TYR A 282 23.53 -8.91 -3.23
CA TYR A 282 22.90 -9.89 -4.14
C TYR A 282 22.47 -9.29 -5.47
N TYR A 283 22.50 -7.96 -5.65
CA TYR A 283 21.96 -7.33 -6.85
C TYR A 283 22.76 -7.70 -8.10
N ASP A 284 24.08 -7.65 -8.06
CA ASP A 284 24.93 -7.96 -9.21
C ASP A 284 24.72 -9.42 -9.67
N SER A 285 24.77 -10.38 -8.74
CA SER A 285 24.56 -11.78 -9.06
C SER A 285 23.16 -12.09 -9.58
N TYR A 286 22.14 -11.35 -9.12
CA TYR A 286 20.79 -11.47 -9.65
C TYR A 286 20.71 -11.01 -11.10
N PHE A 287 21.27 -9.84 -11.43
CA PHE A 287 21.25 -9.34 -12.81
C PHE A 287 22.13 -10.17 -13.75
N GLU A 288 23.24 -10.72 -13.28
CA GLU A 288 24.08 -11.65 -14.06
C GLU A 288 23.33 -12.94 -14.41
N ALA A 289 22.46 -13.43 -13.51
CA ALA A 289 21.69 -14.64 -13.73
C ALA A 289 20.51 -14.44 -14.71
N LEU A 290 20.11 -13.20 -15.03
CA LEU A 290 19.06 -12.89 -16.01
C LEU A 290 19.58 -12.81 -17.46
N LEU A 291 20.89 -12.76 -17.67
CA LEU A 291 21.54 -12.62 -18.98
C LEU A 291 21.89 -13.99 -19.55
#